data_0cf0282c08d4b85a1d5df95ecf35fed3
#
_entry.id   0cf0282c08d4b85a1d5df95ecf35fed3
#
_cell.length_a   1.000
_cell.length_b   1.000
_cell.length_c   1.000
_cell.angle_alpha   90.00
_cell.angle_beta   90.00
_cell.angle_gamma   90.00
#
_symmetry.space_group_name_H-M   'P 1'
#
loop_
_entity.id
_entity.type
_entity.pdbx_description
1 polymer ?
#
loop_
_entity_poly.entity_id
_entity_poly.type
_entity_poly.pdbx_seq_one_letter_code
_entity_poly.pdbx_strand_id
1 'polypeptide(L)'
;MDPDYAKNIGVDVDELLISQPDTGEQALEITDMLIRSGAVDVVVIDSVAALTPRAEIEGEMGDTHVGLQARLMSQALRKLTANLNKTKTIVIFINQLREKIGVMFGSPETTPGGRALKFYSSVRIDIRRIEAIKSDGEITGGRTRIKVVKNKVAPPFRQAEFDIMYGKGISREGSLVDVGVEQGIVKKSGAWYTYEGEQLGQGRENATQFLTDNPEVMVEIDGRIRSQLGIGEVEAEVEVTDTEAEVEEVLDAVDE
;
A
#
# COMPACT_ATOMS: atom_id res chain seq x y z
N MET A 1 6.56 -17.65 5.34
CA MET A 1 6.06 -16.56 6.22
C MET A 1 5.90 -17.14 7.60
N ASP A 2 6.32 -16.42 8.64
CA ASP A 2 6.14 -16.81 10.04
C ASP A 2 4.73 -16.39 10.48
N PRO A 3 3.86 -17.34 10.92
CA PRO A 3 2.49 -17.03 11.31
C PRO A 3 2.39 -16.12 12.54
N ASP A 4 3.28 -16.32 13.53
CA ASP A 4 3.28 -15.53 14.75
C ASP A 4 3.70 -14.07 14.47
N TYR A 5 4.69 -13.88 13.61
CA TYR A 5 5.07 -12.55 13.15
C TYR A 5 3.93 -11.88 12.36
N ALA A 6 3.26 -12.60 11.48
CA ALA A 6 2.13 -12.09 10.71
C ALA A 6 0.97 -11.65 11.63
N LYS A 7 0.64 -12.46 12.64
CA LYS A 7 -0.36 -12.13 13.67
C LYS A 7 0.00 -10.85 14.44
N ASN A 8 1.26 -10.71 14.83
CA ASN A 8 1.73 -9.55 15.60
C ASN A 8 1.64 -8.24 14.82
N ILE A 9 1.71 -8.28 13.49
CA ILE A 9 1.53 -7.10 12.63
C ILE A 9 0.07 -6.91 12.17
N GLY A 10 -0.87 -7.71 12.68
CA GLY A 10 -2.31 -7.55 12.48
C GLY A 10 -2.90 -8.35 11.31
N VAL A 11 -2.19 -9.34 10.78
CA VAL A 11 -2.72 -10.21 9.73
C VAL A 11 -3.61 -11.29 10.35
N ASP A 12 -4.82 -11.47 9.84
CA ASP A 12 -5.65 -12.64 10.11
C ASP A 12 -5.09 -13.83 9.34
N VAL A 13 -4.35 -14.69 10.04
CA VAL A 13 -3.66 -15.83 9.41
C VAL A 13 -4.59 -16.97 9.05
N ASP A 14 -5.77 -17.03 9.67
CA ASP A 14 -6.75 -18.08 9.42
C ASP A 14 -7.52 -17.79 8.11
N GLU A 15 -7.67 -16.51 7.75
CA GLU A 15 -8.31 -16.06 6.51
C GLU A 15 -7.30 -15.80 5.38
N LEU A 16 -6.00 -15.92 5.64
CA LEU A 16 -4.97 -15.63 4.66
C LEU A 16 -4.74 -16.79 3.69
N LEU A 17 -4.99 -16.56 2.42
CA LEU A 17 -4.67 -17.51 1.35
C LEU A 17 -3.20 -17.37 0.93
N ILE A 18 -2.42 -18.44 1.01
CA ILE A 18 -1.01 -18.48 0.61
C ILE A 18 -0.81 -19.47 -0.51
N SER A 19 -0.09 -19.05 -1.55
CA SER A 19 0.37 -19.92 -2.64
C SER A 19 1.87 -19.77 -2.84
N GLN A 20 2.57 -20.87 -3.05
CA GLN A 20 4.02 -20.93 -3.29
C GLN A 20 4.30 -21.66 -4.61
N PRO A 21 4.10 -20.98 -5.75
CA PRO A 21 4.33 -21.57 -7.06
C PRO A 21 5.82 -21.78 -7.35
N ASP A 22 6.15 -22.81 -8.11
CA ASP A 22 7.54 -23.16 -8.48
C ASP A 22 8.10 -22.26 -9.58
N THR A 23 7.26 -21.72 -10.45
CA THR A 23 7.67 -20.90 -11.60
C THR A 23 6.89 -19.58 -11.67
N GLY A 24 7.48 -18.59 -12.34
CA GLY A 24 6.83 -17.31 -12.59
C GLY A 24 5.55 -17.44 -13.41
N GLU A 25 5.51 -18.39 -14.37
CA GLU A 25 4.33 -18.71 -15.16
C GLU A 25 3.17 -19.20 -14.28
N GLN A 26 3.44 -20.14 -13.38
CA GLN A 26 2.42 -20.65 -12.44
C GLN A 26 1.91 -19.54 -11.52
N ALA A 27 2.78 -18.72 -10.96
CA ALA A 27 2.40 -17.60 -10.10
C ALA A 27 1.43 -16.64 -10.81
N LEU A 28 1.74 -16.29 -12.05
CA LEU A 28 0.94 -15.36 -12.83
C LEU A 28 -0.35 -15.97 -13.34
N GLU A 29 -0.38 -17.28 -13.62
CA GLU A 29 -1.59 -18.03 -13.97
C GLU A 29 -2.55 -18.16 -12.77
N ILE A 30 -2.04 -18.47 -11.58
CA ILE A 30 -2.82 -18.49 -10.34
C ILE A 30 -3.42 -17.09 -10.08
N THR A 31 -2.60 -16.04 -10.22
CA THR A 31 -3.06 -14.66 -10.10
C THR A 31 -4.19 -14.34 -11.09
N ASP A 32 -4.05 -14.74 -12.35
CA ASP A 32 -5.09 -14.54 -13.37
C ASP A 32 -6.40 -15.27 -13.02
N MET A 33 -6.30 -16.51 -12.52
CA MET A 33 -7.48 -17.27 -12.08
C MET A 33 -8.18 -16.61 -10.89
N LEU A 34 -7.44 -16.17 -9.89
CA LEU A 34 -7.98 -15.47 -8.71
C LEU A 34 -8.67 -14.15 -9.10
N ILE A 35 -8.08 -13.36 -9.98
CA ILE A 35 -8.71 -12.14 -10.50
C ILE A 35 -10.01 -12.46 -11.22
N ARG A 36 -10.01 -13.44 -12.11
CA ARG A 36 -11.21 -13.81 -12.90
C ARG A 36 -12.33 -14.40 -12.07
N SER A 37 -12.00 -15.05 -10.96
CA SER A 37 -13.01 -15.59 -10.04
C SER A 37 -13.82 -14.52 -9.35
N GLY A 38 -13.24 -13.30 -9.14
CA GLY A 38 -13.85 -12.23 -8.35
C GLY A 38 -13.99 -12.56 -6.85
N ALA A 39 -13.35 -13.65 -6.39
CA ALA A 39 -13.46 -14.13 -5.01
C ALA A 39 -12.48 -13.47 -4.04
N VAL A 40 -11.52 -12.70 -4.55
CA VAL A 40 -10.51 -12.03 -3.74
C VAL A 40 -10.45 -10.55 -4.07
N ASP A 41 -10.33 -9.72 -3.05
CA ASP A 41 -10.23 -8.26 -3.20
C ASP A 41 -8.80 -7.82 -3.46
N VAL A 42 -7.81 -8.50 -2.88
CA VAL A 42 -6.40 -8.15 -2.98
C VAL A 42 -5.55 -9.39 -3.24
N VAL A 43 -4.65 -9.29 -4.22
CA VAL A 43 -3.59 -10.27 -4.48
C VAL A 43 -2.24 -9.58 -4.32
N VAL A 44 -1.35 -10.14 -3.51
CA VAL A 44 0.01 -9.63 -3.31
C VAL A 44 1.01 -10.62 -3.90
N ILE A 45 1.90 -10.14 -4.77
CA ILE A 45 3.01 -10.91 -5.34
C ILE A 45 4.31 -10.42 -4.72
N ASP A 46 4.89 -11.20 -3.84
CA ASP A 46 6.16 -10.93 -3.16
C ASP A 46 7.19 -12.01 -3.56
N SER A 47 8.09 -11.71 -4.42
CA SER A 47 8.33 -10.46 -5.14
C SER A 47 8.49 -10.73 -6.66
N VAL A 48 8.41 -9.69 -7.47
CA VAL A 48 8.69 -9.80 -8.92
C VAL A 48 10.06 -10.41 -9.20
N ALA A 49 11.05 -10.14 -8.35
CA ALA A 49 12.40 -10.70 -8.46
C ALA A 49 12.44 -12.24 -8.39
N ALA A 50 11.47 -12.84 -7.71
CA ALA A 50 11.34 -14.28 -7.53
C ALA A 50 10.51 -14.97 -8.64
N LEU A 51 9.89 -14.23 -9.55
CA LEU A 51 9.16 -14.78 -10.68
C LEU A 51 10.13 -15.29 -11.75
N THR A 52 10.75 -16.42 -11.47
CA THR A 52 11.72 -17.04 -12.38
C THR A 52 10.97 -17.79 -13.47
N PRO A 53 11.27 -17.52 -14.77
CA PRO A 53 10.69 -18.27 -15.88
C PRO A 53 11.06 -19.76 -15.83
N ARG A 54 10.12 -20.62 -16.21
CA ARG A 54 10.33 -22.07 -16.23
C ARG A 54 11.59 -22.46 -17.04
N ALA A 55 11.77 -21.85 -18.19
CA ALA A 55 12.93 -22.13 -19.05
C ALA A 55 14.27 -21.79 -18.38
N GLU A 56 14.28 -20.84 -17.43
CA GLU A 56 15.46 -20.51 -16.65
C GLU A 56 15.74 -21.55 -15.56
N ILE A 57 14.68 -22.12 -14.97
CA ILE A 57 14.77 -23.16 -13.94
C ILE A 57 15.22 -24.49 -14.55
N GLU A 58 14.72 -24.83 -15.76
CA GLU A 58 15.03 -26.07 -16.48
C GLU A 58 16.37 -26.01 -17.24
N GLY A 59 16.95 -24.81 -17.41
CA GLY A 59 18.24 -24.61 -18.08
C GLY A 59 19.43 -25.06 -17.25
N GLU A 60 20.60 -25.17 -17.89
CA GLU A 60 21.85 -25.51 -17.22
C GLU A 60 22.48 -24.28 -16.54
N MET A 61 23.30 -24.53 -15.52
CA MET A 61 24.08 -23.48 -14.87
C MET A 61 25.03 -22.83 -15.86
N GLY A 62 24.84 -21.53 -16.14
CA GLY A 62 25.64 -20.76 -17.09
C GLY A 62 24.91 -20.40 -18.37
N ASP A 63 23.71 -20.94 -18.61
CA ASP A 63 22.91 -20.54 -19.74
C ASP A 63 22.48 -19.06 -19.65
N THR A 64 22.50 -18.40 -20.80
CA THR A 64 22.10 -16.99 -20.86
C THR A 64 20.62 -16.86 -21.17
N HIS A 65 19.84 -16.47 -20.16
CA HIS A 65 18.39 -16.29 -20.29
C HIS A 65 18.00 -14.81 -20.35
N VAL A 66 18.66 -14.05 -21.22
CA VAL A 66 18.46 -12.58 -21.32
C VAL A 66 17.02 -12.24 -21.68
N GLY A 67 16.38 -11.49 -20.80
CA GLY A 67 15.07 -10.89 -21.05
C GLY A 67 13.86 -11.82 -20.94
N LEU A 68 14.01 -13.09 -20.57
CA LEU A 68 12.87 -14.02 -20.41
C LEU A 68 11.87 -13.52 -19.38
N GLN A 69 12.33 -13.11 -18.20
CA GLN A 69 11.46 -12.55 -17.17
C GLN A 69 10.72 -11.27 -17.64
N ALA A 70 11.40 -10.40 -18.39
CA ALA A 70 10.76 -9.20 -18.91
C ALA A 70 9.69 -9.51 -19.97
N ARG A 71 9.87 -10.56 -20.78
CA ARG A 71 8.87 -11.06 -21.74
C ARG A 71 7.68 -11.65 -21.01
N LEU A 72 7.92 -12.52 -20.03
CA LEU A 72 6.89 -13.11 -19.18
C LEU A 72 6.03 -12.04 -18.51
N MET A 73 6.65 -11.06 -17.86
CA MET A 73 5.95 -9.93 -17.24
C MET A 73 5.14 -9.11 -18.25
N SER A 74 5.69 -8.84 -19.43
CA SER A 74 4.99 -8.08 -20.46
C SER A 74 3.75 -8.81 -20.97
N GLN A 75 3.82 -10.12 -21.15
CA GLN A 75 2.72 -10.96 -21.59
C GLN A 75 1.65 -11.07 -20.49
N ALA A 76 2.05 -11.39 -19.26
CA ALA A 76 1.15 -11.54 -18.14
C ALA A 76 0.40 -10.26 -17.81
N LEU A 77 1.09 -9.11 -17.71
CA LEU A 77 0.45 -7.83 -17.39
C LEU A 77 -0.56 -7.40 -18.43
N ARG A 78 -0.36 -7.73 -19.70
CA ARG A 78 -1.33 -7.49 -20.76
C ARG A 78 -2.63 -8.26 -20.52
N LYS A 79 -2.50 -9.53 -20.11
CA LYS A 79 -3.62 -10.40 -19.79
C LYS A 79 -4.33 -9.99 -18.50
N LEU A 80 -3.54 -9.78 -17.43
CA LEU A 80 -4.06 -9.39 -16.11
C LEU A 80 -4.81 -8.06 -16.16
N THR A 81 -4.28 -7.05 -16.87
CA THR A 81 -4.93 -5.74 -16.99
C THR A 81 -6.29 -5.83 -17.65
N ALA A 82 -6.43 -6.69 -18.67
CA ALA A 82 -7.72 -6.90 -19.35
C ALA A 82 -8.77 -7.52 -18.42
N ASN A 83 -8.35 -8.39 -17.50
CA ASN A 83 -9.23 -9.02 -16.51
C ASN A 83 -9.51 -8.09 -15.32
N LEU A 84 -8.50 -7.38 -14.82
CA LEU A 84 -8.63 -6.40 -13.72
C LEU A 84 -9.63 -5.28 -14.02
N ASN A 85 -9.76 -4.88 -15.29
CA ASN A 85 -10.77 -3.89 -15.69
C ASN A 85 -12.22 -4.37 -15.51
N LYS A 86 -12.43 -5.68 -15.35
CA LYS A 86 -13.76 -6.30 -15.19
C LYS A 86 -14.07 -6.70 -13.75
N THR A 87 -13.07 -6.71 -12.90
CA THR A 87 -13.15 -7.10 -11.49
C THR A 87 -12.76 -5.94 -10.60
N LYS A 88 -13.13 -6.02 -9.31
CA LYS A 88 -12.73 -5.01 -8.31
C LYS A 88 -11.47 -5.44 -7.53
N THR A 89 -10.70 -6.41 -8.05
CA THR A 89 -9.49 -6.93 -7.40
C THR A 89 -8.32 -5.97 -7.56
N ILE A 90 -7.59 -5.75 -6.49
CA ILE A 90 -6.33 -5.00 -6.48
C ILE A 90 -5.17 -5.99 -6.55
N VAL A 91 -4.20 -5.76 -7.45
CA VAL A 91 -2.96 -6.55 -7.48
C VAL A 91 -1.77 -5.68 -7.08
N ILE A 92 -1.06 -6.11 -6.06
CA ILE A 92 0.13 -5.45 -5.52
C ILE A 92 1.36 -6.25 -5.91
N PHE A 93 2.25 -5.65 -6.70
CA PHE A 93 3.55 -6.22 -7.03
C PHE A 93 4.62 -5.59 -6.14
N ILE A 94 5.23 -6.38 -5.28
CA ILE A 94 6.41 -5.99 -4.52
C ILE A 94 7.63 -6.21 -5.41
N ASN A 95 8.51 -5.21 -5.51
CA ASN A 95 9.72 -5.33 -6.32
C ASN A 95 10.96 -4.85 -5.55
N GLN A 96 12.11 -5.32 -5.98
CA GLN A 96 13.39 -4.96 -5.40
C GLN A 96 14.09 -3.92 -6.26
N LEU A 97 14.87 -3.05 -5.63
CA LEU A 97 15.77 -2.16 -6.31
C LEU A 97 17.12 -2.86 -6.54
N ARG A 98 17.66 -2.67 -7.73
CA ARG A 98 19.00 -3.12 -8.13
C ARG A 98 19.75 -1.94 -8.70
N GLU A 99 21.04 -1.96 -8.63
CA GLU A 99 21.91 -0.95 -9.27
C GLU A 99 22.53 -1.50 -10.54
N LYS A 100 22.51 -0.69 -11.58
CA LYS A 100 23.24 -0.96 -12.82
C LYS A 100 24.67 -0.44 -12.69
N ILE A 101 25.62 -1.31 -12.91
CA ILE A 101 27.05 -0.96 -12.96
C ILE A 101 27.33 -0.14 -14.23
N GLY A 102 28.13 0.93 -14.12
CA GLY A 102 28.60 1.71 -15.26
C GLY A 102 27.66 2.79 -15.77
N VAL A 103 26.61 3.15 -15.03
CA VAL A 103 25.75 4.31 -15.37
C VAL A 103 26.43 5.59 -14.93
N MET A 104 26.95 6.36 -15.90
CA MET A 104 27.61 7.66 -15.63
C MET A 104 26.62 8.83 -15.51
N PHE A 105 25.42 8.72 -16.09
CA PHE A 105 24.39 9.77 -16.08
C PHE A 105 23.00 9.19 -15.77
N GLY A 106 22.22 9.89 -14.96
CA GLY A 106 20.89 9.48 -14.53
C GLY A 106 20.92 8.57 -13.31
N SER A 107 19.76 7.99 -12.95
CA SER A 107 19.68 7.07 -11.81
C SER A 107 20.17 5.67 -12.20
N PRO A 108 21.13 5.10 -11.47
CA PRO A 108 21.58 3.73 -11.69
C PRO A 108 20.53 2.69 -11.27
N GLU A 109 19.51 3.10 -10.54
CA GLU A 109 18.50 2.20 -9.99
C GLU A 109 17.62 1.58 -11.08
N THR A 110 17.43 0.29 -10.97
CA THR A 110 16.57 -0.51 -11.85
C THR A 110 15.80 -1.54 -11.03
N THR A 111 14.78 -2.13 -11.64
CA THR A 111 13.96 -3.19 -11.02
C THR A 111 13.94 -4.42 -11.91
N PRO A 112 13.95 -5.65 -11.35
CA PRO A 112 13.66 -6.89 -12.08
C PRO A 112 12.31 -6.85 -12.83
N GLY A 113 12.13 -7.74 -13.81
CA GLY A 113 10.88 -7.86 -14.57
C GLY A 113 10.72 -6.87 -15.72
N GLY A 114 11.76 -6.10 -16.06
CA GLY A 114 11.76 -5.16 -17.18
C GLY A 114 10.94 -3.89 -16.95
N ARG A 115 10.42 -3.29 -18.02
CA ARG A 115 9.72 -1.99 -17.97
C ARG A 115 8.20 -2.09 -17.91
N ALA A 116 7.62 -3.27 -18.12
CA ALA A 116 6.18 -3.43 -18.28
C ALA A 116 5.37 -2.90 -17.08
N LEU A 117 5.76 -3.25 -15.85
CA LEU A 117 5.11 -2.75 -14.63
C LEU A 117 5.05 -1.22 -14.56
N LYS A 118 6.09 -0.52 -15.02
CA LYS A 118 6.11 0.96 -15.01
C LYS A 118 5.00 1.56 -15.85
N PHE A 119 4.59 0.88 -16.92
CA PHE A 119 3.51 1.34 -17.82
C PHE A 119 2.14 0.88 -17.34
N TYR A 120 1.99 -0.39 -16.98
CA TYR A 120 0.70 -0.98 -16.60
C TYR A 120 0.20 -0.51 -15.23
N SER A 121 1.08 -0.32 -14.24
CA SER A 121 0.68 0.10 -12.89
C SER A 121 -0.13 1.41 -12.90
N SER A 122 -1.19 1.45 -12.10
CA SER A 122 -1.96 2.66 -11.83
C SER A 122 -1.27 3.54 -10.79
N VAL A 123 -0.72 2.91 -9.76
CA VAL A 123 0.04 3.58 -8.70
C VAL A 123 1.42 2.94 -8.60
N ARG A 124 2.45 3.74 -8.37
CA ARG A 124 3.80 3.27 -8.02
C ARG A 124 4.30 4.02 -6.81
N ILE A 125 4.76 3.26 -5.84
CA ILE A 125 5.27 3.76 -4.57
C ILE A 125 6.75 3.36 -4.46
N ASP A 126 7.61 4.33 -4.15
CA ASP A 126 8.99 4.11 -3.73
C ASP A 126 9.04 4.13 -2.21
N ILE A 127 9.64 3.10 -1.61
CA ILE A 127 9.73 2.93 -0.16
C ILE A 127 11.19 2.90 0.23
N ARG A 128 11.59 3.79 1.17
CA ARG A 128 12.97 3.93 1.65
C ARG A 128 13.02 4.00 3.17
N ARG A 129 13.86 3.17 3.76
CA ARG A 129 14.28 3.39 5.14
C ARG A 129 15.25 4.59 5.16
N ILE A 130 14.97 5.59 5.98
CA ILE A 130 15.78 6.81 6.09
C ILE A 130 16.60 6.86 7.37
N GLU A 131 16.11 6.25 8.46
CA GLU A 131 16.78 6.26 9.74
C GLU A 131 16.49 4.97 10.52
N ALA A 132 17.41 4.59 11.41
CA ALA A 132 17.18 3.51 12.39
C ALA A 132 16.63 4.08 13.68
N ILE A 133 15.52 3.52 14.16
CA ILE A 133 14.96 3.85 15.47
C ILE A 133 15.67 2.98 16.50
N LYS A 134 16.14 3.62 17.58
CA LYS A 134 16.86 2.97 18.67
C LYS A 134 16.16 3.24 19.98
N SER A 135 16.06 2.24 20.83
CA SER A 135 15.65 2.36 22.21
C SER A 135 16.66 1.59 23.07
N ASP A 136 17.16 2.22 24.14
CA ASP A 136 18.16 1.64 25.06
C ASP A 136 19.43 1.11 24.37
N GLY A 137 19.81 1.75 23.23
CA GLY A 137 21.00 1.37 22.46
C GLY A 137 20.77 0.28 21.40
N GLU A 138 19.62 -0.38 21.41
CA GLU A 138 19.23 -1.40 20.43
C GLU A 138 18.38 -0.82 19.30
N ILE A 139 18.48 -1.40 18.11
CA ILE A 139 17.66 -1.00 16.97
C ILE A 139 16.31 -1.70 17.06
N THR A 140 15.25 -0.93 17.32
CA THR A 140 13.87 -1.44 17.51
C THR A 140 12.98 -1.24 16.29
N GLY A 141 13.43 -0.43 15.32
CA GLY A 141 12.63 -0.15 14.14
C GLY A 141 13.37 0.67 13.09
N GLY A 142 12.62 1.19 12.14
CA GLY A 142 13.13 2.08 11.10
C GLY A 142 12.14 3.15 10.69
N ARG A 143 12.59 4.41 10.68
CA ARG A 143 11.88 5.51 10.03
C ARG A 143 11.87 5.26 8.53
N THR A 144 10.70 5.23 7.96
CA THR A 144 10.48 4.88 6.56
C THR A 144 9.78 6.04 5.85
N ARG A 145 10.25 6.35 4.65
CA ARG A 145 9.61 7.31 3.77
C ARG A 145 9.04 6.59 2.56
N ILE A 146 7.80 6.90 2.24
CA ILE A 146 7.16 6.53 0.98
C ILE A 146 7.04 7.75 0.08
N LYS A 147 7.18 7.53 -1.23
CA LYS A 147 6.92 8.53 -2.25
C LYS A 147 6.07 7.92 -3.35
N VAL A 148 4.95 8.54 -3.65
CA VAL A 148 4.11 8.17 -4.78
C VAL A 148 4.73 8.72 -6.06
N VAL A 149 5.45 7.88 -6.80
CA VAL A 149 6.20 8.30 -8.00
C VAL A 149 5.36 8.25 -9.27
N LYS A 150 4.20 7.58 -9.25
CA LYS A 150 3.19 7.55 -10.30
C LYS A 150 1.82 7.36 -9.67
N ASN A 151 0.83 8.11 -10.13
CA ASN A 151 -0.56 7.92 -9.76
C ASN A 151 -1.46 8.30 -10.94
N LYS A 152 -2.40 7.43 -11.29
CA LYS A 152 -3.40 7.68 -12.35
C LYS A 152 -4.77 8.07 -11.79
N VAL A 153 -4.97 7.91 -10.47
CA VAL A 153 -6.26 8.13 -9.80
C VAL A 153 -6.27 9.34 -8.86
N ALA A 154 -5.10 9.94 -8.61
CA ALA A 154 -4.94 11.16 -7.82
C ALA A 154 -3.62 11.87 -8.18
N PRO A 155 -3.38 13.13 -7.75
CA PRO A 155 -2.12 13.82 -7.98
C PRO A 155 -0.92 13.03 -7.41
N PRO A 156 0.12 12.77 -8.22
CA PRO A 156 1.33 12.05 -7.79
C PRO A 156 2.28 12.93 -6.98
N PHE A 157 3.42 12.35 -6.59
CA PHE A 157 4.57 12.97 -5.93
C PHE A 157 4.38 13.37 -4.46
N ARG A 158 3.26 12.96 -3.84
CA ARG A 158 3.10 13.08 -2.39
C ARG A 158 4.06 12.12 -1.68
N GLN A 159 4.46 12.52 -0.49
CA GLN A 159 5.34 11.76 0.39
C GLN A 159 4.71 11.66 1.77
N ALA A 160 5.02 10.57 2.48
CA ALA A 160 4.69 10.40 3.88
C ALA A 160 5.85 9.66 4.57
N GLU A 161 6.02 9.95 5.86
CA GLU A 161 7.00 9.29 6.70
C GLU A 161 6.32 8.68 7.91
N PHE A 162 6.74 7.48 8.27
CA PHE A 162 6.22 6.75 9.42
C PHE A 162 7.27 5.77 9.95
N ASP A 163 7.03 5.27 11.14
CA ASP A 163 7.90 4.29 11.79
C ASP A 163 7.38 2.88 11.55
N ILE A 164 8.29 1.96 11.21
CA ILE A 164 8.05 0.53 11.21
C ILE A 164 8.79 -0.05 12.40
N MET A 165 8.05 -0.55 13.37
CA MET A 165 8.58 -1.18 14.58
C MET A 165 8.71 -2.69 14.35
N TYR A 166 9.86 -3.26 14.70
CA TYR A 166 10.09 -4.68 14.50
C TYR A 166 9.15 -5.51 15.39
N GLY A 167 8.51 -6.50 14.78
CA GLY A 167 7.54 -7.35 15.44
C GLY A 167 6.15 -6.72 15.70
N LYS A 168 5.97 -5.42 15.41
CA LYS A 168 4.69 -4.70 15.63
C LYS A 168 4.13 -4.06 14.35
N GLY A 169 4.98 -3.86 13.32
CA GLY A 169 4.58 -3.21 12.08
C GLY A 169 4.60 -1.68 12.14
N ILE A 170 3.72 -1.05 11.38
CA ILE A 170 3.64 0.42 11.29
C ILE A 170 3.09 0.98 12.60
N SER A 171 3.82 1.96 13.21
CA SER A 171 3.35 2.70 14.37
C SER A 171 2.25 3.68 13.99
N ARG A 172 1.01 3.32 14.33
CA ARG A 172 -0.16 4.18 14.12
C ARG A 172 -0.11 5.39 15.03
N GLU A 173 0.19 5.17 16.30
CA GLU A 173 0.26 6.18 17.35
C GLU A 173 1.34 7.23 17.01
N GLY A 174 2.52 6.79 16.59
CA GLY A 174 3.60 7.67 16.14
C GLY A 174 3.21 8.50 14.91
N SER A 175 2.46 7.91 13.99
CA SER A 175 1.92 8.61 12.81
C SER A 175 0.88 9.65 13.22
N LEU A 176 0.01 9.36 14.20
CA LEU A 176 -0.99 10.30 14.71
C LEU A 176 -0.34 11.48 15.44
N VAL A 177 0.72 11.24 16.21
CA VAL A 177 1.49 12.34 16.83
C VAL A 177 2.08 13.25 15.76
N ASP A 178 2.72 12.70 14.73
CA ASP A 178 3.37 13.47 13.67
C ASP A 178 2.34 14.31 12.87
N VAL A 179 1.28 13.64 12.38
CA VAL A 179 0.21 14.28 11.60
C VAL A 179 -0.59 15.25 12.48
N GLY A 180 -0.86 14.90 13.73
CA GLY A 180 -1.54 15.76 14.68
C GLY A 180 -0.79 17.09 14.92
N VAL A 181 0.54 17.04 14.98
CA VAL A 181 1.37 18.26 15.05
C VAL A 181 1.33 19.03 13.74
N GLU A 182 1.42 18.37 12.61
CA GLU A 182 1.36 19.00 11.28
C GLU A 182 0.01 19.72 11.06
N GLN A 183 -1.07 19.11 11.51
CA GLN A 183 -2.43 19.67 11.40
C GLN A 183 -2.78 20.66 12.53
N GLY A 184 -1.89 20.87 13.51
CA GLY A 184 -2.10 21.78 14.63
C GLY A 184 -3.11 21.26 15.68
N ILE A 185 -3.52 20.01 15.61
CA ILE A 185 -4.39 19.32 16.58
C ILE A 185 -3.60 19.02 17.85
N VAL A 186 -2.39 18.47 17.69
CA VAL A 186 -1.43 18.28 18.78
C VAL A 186 -0.46 19.45 18.77
N LYS A 187 -0.29 20.12 19.93
CA LYS A 187 0.64 21.24 20.06
C LYS A 187 1.99 20.73 20.51
N LYS A 188 3.04 21.17 19.81
CA LYS A 188 4.44 20.92 20.19
C LYS A 188 5.08 22.22 20.67
N SER A 189 5.54 22.24 21.92
CA SER A 189 6.27 23.37 22.51
C SER A 189 7.61 22.87 23.04
N GLY A 190 8.70 23.18 22.34
CA GLY A 190 10.01 22.60 22.63
C GLY A 190 9.97 21.07 22.51
N ALA A 191 10.26 20.37 23.61
CA ALA A 191 10.18 18.90 23.67
C ALA A 191 8.81 18.36 24.09
N TRP A 192 7.87 19.20 24.49
CA TRP A 192 6.58 18.81 25.04
C TRP A 192 5.49 18.73 23.96
N TYR A 193 4.69 17.67 24.05
CA TYR A 193 3.51 17.44 23.23
C TYR A 193 2.28 17.57 24.12
N THR A 194 1.27 18.34 23.67
CA THR A 194 0.03 18.56 24.40
C THR A 194 -1.17 18.46 23.48
N TYR A 195 -2.26 17.96 24.02
CA TYR A 195 -3.54 17.87 23.36
C TYR A 195 -4.62 18.41 24.29
N GLU A 196 -5.41 19.43 23.88
CA GLU A 196 -6.46 20.08 24.68
C GLU A 196 -6.04 20.53 26.09
N GLY A 197 -4.75 20.86 26.28
CA GLY A 197 -4.20 21.27 27.56
C GLY A 197 -3.62 20.12 28.40
N GLU A 198 -3.86 18.89 28.02
CA GLU A 198 -3.26 17.70 28.63
C GLU A 198 -1.88 17.44 28.02
N GLN A 199 -0.92 17.06 28.88
CA GLN A 199 0.43 16.71 28.45
C GLN A 199 0.47 15.25 27.99
N LEU A 200 0.74 15.01 26.71
CA LEU A 200 0.96 13.67 26.15
C LEU A 200 2.36 13.14 26.53
N GLY A 201 3.35 14.00 26.71
CA GLY A 201 4.69 13.61 27.13
C GLY A 201 5.80 14.53 26.64
N GLN A 202 6.97 14.33 27.24
CA GLN A 202 8.21 14.96 26.80
C GLN A 202 8.93 14.07 25.79
N GLY A 203 9.08 14.55 24.56
CA GLY A 203 9.61 13.77 23.44
C GLY A 203 8.52 12.97 22.70
N ARG A 204 8.82 12.68 21.43
CA ARG A 204 7.89 11.98 20.53
C ARG A 204 7.57 10.56 21.01
N GLU A 205 8.58 9.86 21.56
CA GLU A 205 8.42 8.48 22.05
C GLU A 205 7.43 8.41 23.23
N ASN A 206 7.55 9.32 24.19
CA ASN A 206 6.63 9.37 25.32
C ASN A 206 5.21 9.77 24.90
N ALA A 207 5.06 10.70 23.95
CA ALA A 207 3.76 11.03 23.38
C ALA A 207 3.13 9.85 22.61
N THR A 208 3.93 9.09 21.89
CA THR A 208 3.50 7.87 21.21
C THR A 208 3.05 6.81 22.22
N GLN A 209 3.84 6.59 23.29
CA GLN A 209 3.50 5.66 24.33
C GLN A 209 2.22 6.06 25.08
N PHE A 210 2.03 7.36 25.34
CA PHE A 210 0.81 7.87 25.95
C PHE A 210 -0.43 7.48 25.12
N LEU A 211 -0.38 7.64 23.78
CA LEU A 211 -1.49 7.26 22.92
C LEU A 211 -1.71 5.73 22.88
N THR A 212 -0.66 4.94 23.05
CA THR A 212 -0.78 3.49 23.17
C THR A 212 -1.53 3.11 24.48
N ASP A 213 -1.23 3.81 25.57
CA ASP A 213 -1.80 3.55 26.90
C ASP A 213 -3.20 4.16 27.06
N ASN A 214 -3.58 5.15 26.20
CA ASN A 214 -4.86 5.85 26.25
C ASN A 214 -5.56 5.77 24.86
N PRO A 215 -6.18 4.62 24.52
CA PRO A 215 -6.79 4.41 23.19
C PRO A 215 -7.94 5.38 22.88
N GLU A 216 -8.65 5.87 23.88
CA GLU A 216 -9.74 6.85 23.73
C GLU A 216 -9.21 8.18 23.18
N VAL A 217 -8.09 8.68 23.71
CA VAL A 217 -7.43 9.90 23.22
C VAL A 217 -6.89 9.69 21.80
N MET A 218 -6.32 8.50 21.53
CA MET A 218 -5.86 8.12 20.21
C MET A 218 -6.99 8.17 19.17
N VAL A 219 -8.16 7.59 19.48
CA VAL A 219 -9.34 7.57 18.59
C VAL A 219 -9.86 8.98 18.35
N GLU A 220 -9.89 9.83 19.40
CA GLU A 220 -10.33 11.21 19.27
C GLU A 220 -9.41 12.02 18.35
N ILE A 221 -8.10 11.92 18.53
CA ILE A 221 -7.11 12.59 17.67
C ILE A 221 -7.24 12.10 16.23
N ASP A 222 -7.37 10.77 15.99
CA ASP A 222 -7.56 10.18 14.66
C ASP A 222 -8.84 10.74 13.99
N GLY A 223 -9.95 10.79 14.74
CA GLY A 223 -11.21 11.33 14.26
C GLY A 223 -11.10 12.79 13.82
N ARG A 224 -10.43 13.63 14.62
CA ARG A 224 -10.21 15.04 14.29
C ARG A 224 -9.30 15.23 13.09
N ILE A 225 -8.23 14.43 12.99
CA ILE A 225 -7.32 14.46 11.82
C ILE A 225 -8.11 14.10 10.56
N ARG A 226 -8.90 13.03 10.60
CA ARG A 226 -9.69 12.57 9.46
C ARG A 226 -10.72 13.61 9.03
N SER A 227 -11.46 14.18 9.98
CA SER A 227 -12.44 15.23 9.71
C SER A 227 -11.78 16.46 9.09
N GLN A 228 -10.65 16.91 9.64
CA GLN A 228 -9.95 18.08 9.10
C GLN A 228 -9.38 17.85 7.69
N LEU A 229 -9.00 16.60 7.36
CA LEU A 229 -8.47 16.21 6.06
C LEU A 229 -9.56 15.72 5.07
N GLY A 230 -10.83 15.67 5.49
CA GLY A 230 -11.93 15.13 4.68
C GLY A 230 -11.75 13.64 4.36
N ILE A 231 -11.13 12.88 5.27
CA ILE A 231 -10.88 11.45 5.08
C ILE A 231 -12.02 10.66 5.76
N GLY A 232 -12.80 9.91 4.96
CA GLY A 232 -13.87 9.04 5.47
C GLY A 232 -15.23 9.70 5.54
N GLU A 233 -15.39 10.97 5.22
CA GLU A 233 -16.68 11.58 4.87
C GLU A 233 -16.98 11.16 3.43
N VAL A 234 -17.65 10.02 3.26
CA VAL A 234 -18.45 9.78 2.07
C VAL A 234 -19.66 10.67 2.24
N GLU A 235 -19.66 11.83 1.60
CA GLU A 235 -20.90 12.58 1.40
C GLU A 235 -21.87 11.62 0.68
N ALA A 236 -22.80 11.08 1.45
CA ALA A 236 -23.98 10.46 0.92
C ALA A 236 -24.93 11.58 0.44
N GLU A 237 -24.49 12.37 -0.54
CA GLU A 237 -25.41 13.05 -1.44
C GLU A 237 -25.95 12.00 -2.43
N VAL A 238 -26.83 11.16 -1.93
CA VAL A 238 -27.86 10.59 -2.79
C VAL A 238 -28.86 11.73 -2.99
N GLU A 239 -28.68 12.52 -4.05
CA GLU A 239 -29.81 13.20 -4.66
C GLU A 239 -30.83 12.10 -5.01
N VAL A 240 -31.79 11.92 -4.14
CA VAL A 240 -33.06 11.30 -4.49
C VAL A 240 -33.72 12.28 -5.46
N THR A 241 -33.38 12.17 -6.74
CA THR A 241 -34.23 12.77 -7.77
C THR A 241 -35.51 12.00 -7.71
N ASP A 242 -36.55 12.72 -7.27
CA ASP A 242 -37.97 12.29 -7.33
C ASP A 242 -38.33 11.95 -8.79
N THR A 243 -38.05 10.72 -9.18
CA THR A 243 -38.43 10.14 -10.49
C THR A 243 -39.89 9.60 -10.43
N GLU A 244 -40.60 9.83 -9.34
CA GLU A 244 -42.04 9.43 -9.26
C GLU A 244 -42.97 10.43 -9.96
N ALA A 245 -42.57 11.68 -10.15
CA ALA A 245 -43.41 12.67 -10.81
C ALA A 245 -43.42 12.62 -12.34
N GLU A 246 -42.36 12.08 -12.97
CA GLU A 246 -42.30 11.99 -14.44
C GLU A 246 -42.94 10.72 -15.01
N VAL A 247 -43.24 9.72 -14.18
CA VAL A 247 -43.89 8.47 -14.64
C VAL A 247 -45.40 8.62 -14.73
N GLU A 248 -46.03 9.50 -13.92
CA GLU A 248 -47.48 9.75 -13.97
C GLU A 248 -47.89 10.61 -15.18
N GLU A 249 -47.02 11.53 -15.63
CA GLU A 249 -47.31 12.39 -16.78
C GLU A 249 -47.18 11.66 -18.13
N VAL A 250 -46.42 10.54 -18.17
CA VAL A 250 -46.24 9.72 -19.41
C VAL A 250 -47.40 8.69 -19.54
N LEU A 251 -48.04 8.29 -18.46
CA LEU A 251 -49.14 7.32 -18.49
C LEU A 251 -50.47 7.98 -18.92
N ASP A 252 -50.68 9.25 -18.59
CA ASP A 252 -51.89 9.99 -19.04
C ASP A 252 -51.86 10.45 -20.50
N ALA A 253 -50.67 10.41 -21.14
CA ALA A 253 -50.51 10.78 -22.54
C ALA A 253 -50.71 9.64 -23.55
N VAL A 254 -50.98 8.42 -23.09
CA VAL A 254 -51.15 7.23 -23.95
C VAL A 254 -52.63 6.79 -24.09
N ASP A 255 -53.57 7.40 -23.32
CA ASP A 255 -54.99 7.05 -23.34
C ASP A 255 -55.88 8.12 -24.04
N GLU A 256 -55.33 9.04 -24.80
CA GLU A 256 -56.03 9.86 -25.82
C GLU A 256 -55.58 9.44 -27.23
#